data_54ee2f3f9ef2a577f308a19d189d3e06
#
_entry.id   54ee2f3f9ef2a577f308a19d189d3e06
#
_cell.length_a   1.000
_cell.length_b   1.000
_cell.length_c   1.000
_cell.angle_alpha   90.00
_cell.angle_beta   90.00
_cell.angle_gamma   90.00
#
_symmetry.space_group_name_H-M   'P 1'
#
loop_
_entity.id
_entity.type
_entity.pdbx_description
1 polymer ?
#
loop_
_entity_poly.entity_id
_entity_poly.type
_entity_poly.pdbx_seq_one_letter_code
_entity_poly.pdbx_strand_id
1 'polypeptide(L)'
;MAQIKHIAIRTRDVDKTAEFYKDAFGLTQVGTGQNGVYLTDGHLNIAILKYQQGKDGEPLRLGVDHVGFQVDDLDTAAAHIESVSGKPVGERTEVNPRNASEPQSYYELKCVGPDEQVIDISSVGWIGAK
;
A
#
# COMPACT_ATOMS: atom_id res chain seq x y z
N MET A 1 16.45 3.19 8.91
CA MET A 1 15.86 1.86 9.19
C MET A 1 14.47 1.80 8.59
N ALA A 2 14.12 0.68 8.01
CA ALA A 2 12.79 0.48 7.42
C ALA A 2 11.70 0.42 8.50
N GLN A 3 10.56 1.03 8.21
CA GLN A 3 9.39 1.02 9.10
C GLN A 3 8.15 0.61 8.30
N ILE A 4 7.28 -0.20 8.91
CA ILE A 4 5.98 -0.50 8.30
C ILE A 4 5.14 0.76 8.37
N LYS A 5 4.67 1.22 7.20
CA LYS A 5 3.87 2.45 7.10
C LYS A 5 2.62 2.30 6.23
N HIS A 6 2.41 1.13 5.64
CA HIS A 6 1.31 0.95 4.70
C HIS A 6 0.78 -0.48 4.75
N ILE A 7 -0.53 -0.60 4.76
CA ILE A 7 -1.24 -1.88 4.60
C ILE A 7 -2.34 -1.66 3.57
N ALA A 8 -2.40 -2.52 2.57
CA ALA A 8 -3.47 -2.49 1.58
C ALA A 8 -4.43 -3.66 1.79
N ILE A 9 -5.70 -3.34 1.79
CA ILE A 9 -6.79 -4.31 1.99
C ILE A 9 -7.70 -4.25 0.75
N ARG A 10 -7.92 -5.40 0.14
CA ARG A 10 -8.81 -5.54 -1.02
C ARG A 10 -10.22 -5.92 -0.58
N THR A 11 -11.21 -5.31 -1.20
CA THR A 11 -12.62 -5.52 -0.87
C THR A 11 -13.49 -5.43 -2.12
N ARG A 12 -14.67 -6.04 -2.05
CA ARG A 12 -15.69 -5.91 -3.10
C ARG A 12 -16.39 -4.55 -3.07
N ASP A 13 -16.50 -3.94 -1.90
CA ASP A 13 -17.20 -2.67 -1.70
C ASP A 13 -16.32 -1.74 -0.84
N VAL A 14 -15.64 -0.82 -1.51
CA VAL A 14 -14.70 0.11 -0.88
C VAL A 14 -15.40 0.97 0.18
N ASP A 15 -16.54 1.54 -0.15
CA ASP A 15 -17.25 2.46 0.75
C ASP A 15 -17.74 1.75 2.01
N LYS A 16 -18.32 0.58 1.85
CA LYS A 16 -18.80 -0.24 2.97
C LYS A 16 -17.67 -0.67 3.89
N THR A 17 -16.56 -1.11 3.31
CA THR A 17 -15.39 -1.55 4.08
C THR A 17 -14.72 -0.39 4.78
N ALA A 18 -14.54 0.74 4.10
CA ALA A 18 -13.98 1.94 4.71
C ALA A 18 -14.84 2.41 5.89
N GLU A 19 -16.15 2.42 5.73
CA GLU A 19 -17.10 2.79 6.81
C GLU A 19 -16.98 1.87 8.02
N PHE A 20 -16.84 0.57 7.76
CA PHE A 20 -16.62 -0.42 8.83
C PHE A 20 -15.36 -0.09 9.64
N TYR A 21 -14.24 0.16 8.99
CA TYR A 21 -12.98 0.46 9.70
C TYR A 21 -13.03 1.80 10.43
N LYS A 22 -13.70 2.80 9.88
CA LYS A 22 -13.91 4.08 10.57
C LYS A 22 -14.76 3.90 11.82
N ASP A 23 -15.87 3.19 11.71
CA ASP A 23 -16.81 3.00 12.82
C ASP A 23 -16.27 2.07 13.89
N ALA A 24 -15.65 0.97 13.50
CA ALA A 24 -15.15 -0.03 14.43
C ALA A 24 -13.89 0.43 15.19
N PHE A 25 -13.00 1.15 14.51
CA PHE A 25 -11.67 1.46 15.07
C PHE A 25 -11.35 2.96 15.10
N GLY A 26 -12.25 3.80 14.68
CA GLY A 26 -12.05 5.26 14.70
C GLY A 26 -11.05 5.78 13.69
N LEU A 27 -10.81 5.05 12.59
CA LEU A 27 -9.88 5.50 11.57
C LEU A 27 -10.40 6.74 10.85
N THR A 28 -9.47 7.55 10.40
CA THR A 28 -9.77 8.79 9.67
C THR A 28 -9.44 8.62 8.19
N GLN A 29 -10.33 9.06 7.32
CA GLN A 29 -10.04 9.10 5.88
C GLN A 29 -9.16 10.32 5.57
N VAL A 30 -8.03 10.08 4.92
CA VAL A 30 -7.04 11.12 4.62
C VAL A 30 -6.85 11.35 3.13
N GLY A 31 -7.45 10.52 2.30
CA GLY A 31 -7.37 10.73 0.86
C GLY A 31 -8.09 9.68 0.06
N THR A 32 -8.06 9.88 -1.25
CA THR A 32 -8.59 8.96 -2.23
C THR A 32 -7.54 8.66 -3.30
N GLY A 33 -7.62 7.49 -3.88
CA GLY A 33 -6.81 7.09 -5.01
C GLY A 33 -7.68 6.58 -6.15
N GLN A 34 -7.05 6.12 -7.19
CA GLN A 34 -7.74 5.60 -8.38
C GLN A 34 -8.59 4.36 -8.05
N ASN A 35 -8.14 3.54 -7.11
CA ASN A 35 -8.76 2.25 -6.82
C ASN A 35 -9.43 2.16 -5.45
N GLY A 36 -9.49 3.26 -4.71
CA GLY A 36 -10.08 3.22 -3.39
C GLY A 36 -9.79 4.46 -2.55
N VAL A 37 -9.80 4.27 -1.23
CA VAL A 37 -9.60 5.35 -0.27
C VAL A 37 -8.46 5.01 0.68
N TYR A 38 -7.92 6.04 1.31
CA TYR A 38 -6.85 5.91 2.30
C TYR A 38 -7.36 6.34 3.66
N LEU A 39 -7.21 5.43 4.62
CA LEU A 39 -7.51 5.67 6.04
C LEU A 39 -6.20 5.71 6.83
N THR A 40 -6.26 6.22 8.04
CA THR A 40 -5.12 6.21 8.96
C THR A 40 -5.55 6.08 10.41
N ASP A 41 -4.68 5.47 11.21
CA ASP A 41 -4.73 5.50 12.68
C ASP A 41 -3.77 6.56 13.27
N GLY A 42 -3.13 7.36 12.40
CA GLY A 42 -2.09 8.31 12.78
C GLY A 42 -0.66 7.79 12.60
N HIS A 43 -0.48 6.49 12.45
CA HIS A 43 0.83 5.85 12.27
C HIS A 43 0.98 5.16 10.92
N LEU A 44 -0.08 4.48 10.49
CA LEU A 44 -0.10 3.71 9.26
C LEU A 44 -1.08 4.31 8.26
N ASN A 45 -0.74 4.18 7.01
CA ASN A 45 -1.67 4.32 5.91
C ASN A 45 -2.36 2.98 5.69
N ILE A 46 -3.68 2.97 5.67
CA ILE A 46 -4.50 1.79 5.41
C ILE A 46 -5.29 2.06 4.14
N ALA A 47 -4.87 1.45 3.04
CA ALA A 47 -5.55 1.60 1.76
C ALA A 47 -6.67 0.57 1.66
N ILE A 48 -7.90 1.05 1.47
CA ILE A 48 -9.05 0.21 1.19
C ILE A 48 -9.26 0.25 -0.32
N LEU A 49 -8.93 -0.83 -0.99
CA LEU A 49 -8.85 -0.89 -2.44
C LEU A 49 -9.87 -1.87 -3.01
N LYS A 50 -10.39 -1.52 -4.18
CA LYS A 50 -11.26 -2.42 -4.93
C LYS A 50 -10.50 -3.71 -5.27
N TYR A 51 -11.19 -4.83 -5.21
CA TYR A 51 -10.61 -6.11 -5.60
C TYR A 51 -10.09 -6.08 -7.05
N GLN A 52 -9.05 -6.85 -7.28
CA GLN A 52 -8.59 -7.14 -8.63
C GLN A 52 -9.16 -8.48 -9.05
N GLN A 53 -9.74 -8.51 -10.24
CA GLN A 53 -10.14 -9.74 -10.84
C GLN A 53 -8.89 -10.51 -11.24
N GLY A 54 -8.75 -11.73 -10.76
CA GLY A 54 -7.67 -12.59 -11.18
C GLY A 54 -7.75 -12.89 -12.68
N LYS A 55 -6.64 -13.34 -13.26
CA LYS A 55 -6.65 -13.90 -14.60
C LYS A 55 -7.52 -15.15 -14.61
N ASP A 56 -7.94 -15.60 -15.78
CA ASP A 56 -8.76 -16.79 -15.93
C ASP A 56 -8.23 -17.96 -15.07
N GLY A 57 -9.07 -18.45 -14.16
CA GLY A 57 -8.73 -19.54 -13.26
C GLY A 57 -8.05 -19.14 -11.95
N GLU A 58 -7.72 -17.86 -11.72
CA GLU A 58 -7.19 -17.39 -10.44
C GLU A 58 -8.32 -16.99 -9.49
N PRO A 59 -8.18 -17.28 -8.18
CA PRO A 59 -9.17 -16.86 -7.21
C PRO A 59 -9.18 -15.33 -7.04
N LEU A 60 -10.34 -14.81 -6.66
CA LEU A 60 -10.50 -13.41 -6.28
C LEU A 60 -9.66 -13.11 -5.03
N ARG A 61 -8.83 -12.07 -5.08
CA ARG A 61 -8.01 -11.67 -3.94
C ARG A 61 -8.77 -10.64 -3.10
N LEU A 62 -9.08 -11.03 -1.86
CA LEU A 62 -9.72 -10.19 -0.86
C LEU A 62 -8.88 -10.19 0.42
N GLY A 63 -9.11 -9.22 1.30
CA GLY A 63 -8.39 -9.10 2.55
C GLY A 63 -7.04 -8.40 2.36
N VAL A 64 -6.09 -8.66 3.27
CA VAL A 64 -4.77 -8.04 3.21
C VAL A 64 -4.04 -8.48 1.95
N ASP A 65 -3.70 -7.52 1.11
CA ASP A 65 -3.04 -7.74 -0.17
C ASP A 65 -1.52 -7.58 -0.08
N HIS A 66 -1.07 -6.50 0.55
CA HIS A 66 0.34 -6.23 0.73
C HIS A 66 0.60 -5.28 1.90
N VAL A 67 1.86 -5.26 2.31
CA VAL A 67 2.36 -4.31 3.30
C VAL A 67 3.43 -3.42 2.66
N GLY A 68 3.58 -2.22 3.18
CA GLY A 68 4.56 -1.27 2.67
C GLY A 68 5.53 -0.80 3.75
N PHE A 69 6.79 -0.70 3.36
CA PHE A 69 7.87 -0.22 4.22
C PHE A 69 8.40 1.12 3.71
N GLN A 70 8.48 2.07 4.60
CA GLN A 70 9.20 3.29 4.32
C GLN A 70 10.69 3.03 4.54
N VAL A 71 11.50 3.37 3.56
CA VAL A 71 12.95 3.16 3.55
C VAL A 71 13.65 4.49 3.32
N ASP A 72 14.94 4.55 3.62
CA ASP A 72 15.71 5.78 3.44
C ASP A 72 16.00 6.06 1.96
N ASP A 73 16.29 5.02 1.19
CA ASP A 73 16.59 5.13 -0.23
C ASP A 73 16.07 3.90 -0.99
N LEU A 74 15.30 4.12 -2.07
CA LEU A 74 14.70 3.05 -2.84
C LEU A 74 15.73 2.11 -3.49
N ASP A 75 16.75 2.67 -4.11
CA ASP A 75 17.73 1.86 -4.83
C ASP A 75 18.57 0.99 -3.88
N THR A 76 18.98 1.57 -2.76
CA THR A 76 19.71 0.85 -1.72
C THR A 76 18.86 -0.26 -1.12
N ALA A 77 17.60 0.04 -0.81
CA ALA A 77 16.67 -0.95 -0.26
C ALA A 77 16.39 -2.08 -1.24
N ALA A 78 16.17 -1.76 -2.51
CA ALA A 78 15.94 -2.76 -3.56
C ALA A 78 17.13 -3.70 -3.71
N ALA A 79 18.36 -3.15 -3.75
CA ALA A 79 19.56 -3.94 -3.84
C ALA A 79 19.75 -4.86 -2.62
N HIS A 80 19.44 -4.34 -1.43
CA HIS A 80 19.52 -5.12 -0.20
C HIS A 80 18.50 -6.27 -0.18
N ILE A 81 17.25 -5.99 -0.58
CA ILE A 81 16.20 -7.00 -0.71
C ILE A 81 16.66 -8.13 -1.62
N GLU A 82 17.24 -7.79 -2.77
CA GLU A 82 17.74 -8.77 -3.73
C GLU A 82 18.86 -9.62 -3.14
N SER A 83 19.73 -9.03 -2.32
CA SER A 83 20.84 -9.73 -1.67
C SER A 83 20.40 -10.74 -0.60
N VAL A 84 19.17 -10.64 -0.11
CA VAL A 84 18.64 -11.49 0.97
C VAL A 84 17.43 -12.33 0.51
N SER A 85 17.41 -12.71 -0.74
CA SER A 85 16.42 -13.63 -1.34
C SER A 85 15.05 -13.02 -1.66
N GLY A 86 14.91 -11.71 -1.56
CA GLY A 86 13.76 -11.00 -2.12
C GLY A 86 14.02 -10.61 -3.57
N LYS A 87 13.02 -10.03 -4.21
CA LYS A 87 13.15 -9.64 -5.61
C LYS A 87 12.33 -8.38 -5.89
N PRO A 88 12.96 -7.29 -6.35
CA PRO A 88 12.19 -6.19 -6.94
C PRO A 88 11.47 -6.67 -8.19
N VAL A 89 10.20 -6.27 -8.36
CA VAL A 89 9.38 -6.65 -9.52
C VAL A 89 8.82 -5.42 -10.19
N GLY A 90 9.04 -5.32 -11.49
CA GLY A 90 8.54 -4.23 -12.29
C GLY A 90 9.30 -2.92 -12.10
N GLU A 91 8.68 -1.86 -12.57
CA GLU A 91 9.22 -0.52 -12.53
C GLU A 91 8.66 0.26 -11.33
N ARG A 92 9.27 1.40 -11.03
CA ARG A 92 8.74 2.33 -10.05
C ARG A 92 7.39 2.84 -10.53
N THR A 93 6.39 2.73 -9.67
CA THR A 93 5.05 3.22 -9.96
C THR A 93 4.83 4.56 -9.30
N GLU A 94 4.41 5.55 -10.07
CA GLU A 94 4.00 6.82 -9.51
C GLU A 94 2.64 6.67 -8.84
N VAL A 95 2.58 7.07 -7.58
CA VAL A 95 1.33 7.11 -6.82
C VAL A 95 0.96 8.56 -6.62
N ASN A 96 -0.25 8.89 -7.03
CA ASN A 96 -0.76 10.25 -6.98
C ASN A 96 -2.06 10.27 -6.15
N PRO A 97 -1.95 10.25 -4.82
CA PRO A 97 -3.12 10.31 -3.97
C PRO A 97 -3.76 11.66 -4.07
N ARG A 98 -5.08 11.67 -4.25
CA ARG A 98 -5.86 12.89 -4.24
C ARG A 98 -6.35 13.15 -2.84
N ASN A 99 -5.79 14.15 -2.22
CA ASN A 99 -6.34 14.63 -0.98
C ASN A 99 -6.50 16.15 -1.07
N ALA A 100 -7.37 16.67 -0.24
CA ALA A 100 -7.72 18.07 -0.26
C ALA A 100 -6.59 18.98 0.23
N SER A 101 -5.63 18.47 0.97
CA SER A 101 -4.63 19.31 1.61
C SER A 101 -3.27 19.32 0.90
N GLU A 102 -2.79 18.20 0.37
CA GLU A 102 -1.48 18.14 -0.30
C GLU A 102 -1.37 16.93 -1.24
N PRO A 103 -1.75 17.06 -2.51
CA PRO A 103 -1.54 16.00 -3.47
C PRO A 103 -0.06 15.94 -3.85
N GLN A 104 0.70 15.09 -3.18
CA GLN A 104 2.08 14.84 -3.57
C GLN A 104 2.17 13.49 -4.26
N SER A 105 2.63 13.52 -5.50
CA SER A 105 3.01 12.29 -6.18
C SER A 105 4.27 11.73 -5.54
N TYR A 106 4.32 10.44 -5.40
CA TYR A 106 5.51 9.74 -4.94
C TYR A 106 5.68 8.43 -5.71
N TYR A 107 6.86 7.86 -5.61
CA TYR A 107 7.13 6.58 -6.24
C TYR A 107 7.18 5.47 -5.21
N GLU A 108 6.58 4.36 -5.55
CA GLU A 108 6.74 3.11 -4.83
C GLU A 108 7.28 2.04 -5.75
N LEU A 109 8.01 1.10 -5.20
CA LEU A 109 8.53 -0.05 -5.90
C LEU A 109 7.96 -1.31 -5.28
N LYS A 110 7.40 -2.18 -6.10
CA LYS A 110 6.94 -3.48 -5.64
C LYS A 110 8.09 -4.47 -5.59
N CYS A 111 8.10 -5.23 -4.51
CA CYS A 111 9.04 -6.33 -4.31
C CYS A 111 8.27 -7.57 -3.90
N VAL A 112 8.91 -8.72 -4.03
CA VAL A 112 8.37 -9.97 -3.48
C VAL A 112 9.36 -10.58 -2.51
N GLY A 113 8.83 -11.11 -1.43
CA GLY A 113 9.58 -11.88 -0.46
C GLY A 113 9.83 -13.31 -0.93
N PRO A 114 10.44 -14.15 -0.07
CA PRO A 114 10.90 -15.49 -0.48
C PRO A 114 9.79 -16.45 -0.88
N ASP A 115 8.54 -16.17 -0.52
CA ASP A 115 7.37 -16.98 -0.88
C ASP A 115 6.29 -16.12 -1.52
N GLU A 116 6.71 -15.22 -2.42
CA GLU A 116 5.85 -14.35 -3.21
C GLU A 116 4.99 -13.35 -2.40
N GLN A 117 5.40 -13.06 -1.15
CA GLN A 117 4.75 -11.99 -0.39
C GLN A 117 4.93 -10.64 -1.12
N VAL A 118 3.84 -9.95 -1.38
CA VAL A 118 3.87 -8.66 -2.06
C VAL A 118 4.21 -7.56 -1.05
N ILE A 119 5.22 -6.78 -1.36
CA ILE A 119 5.75 -5.73 -0.51
C ILE A 119 5.91 -4.47 -1.35
N ASP A 120 5.45 -3.34 -0.83
CA ASP A 120 5.76 -2.04 -1.41
C ASP A 120 6.87 -1.37 -0.60
N ILE A 121 7.78 -0.68 -1.26
CA ILE A 121 8.75 0.19 -0.60
C ILE A 121 8.64 1.61 -1.15
N SER A 122 8.80 2.58 -0.29
CA SER A 122 8.76 4.01 -0.63
C SER A 122 9.74 4.77 0.25
N SER A 123 10.44 5.75 -0.32
CA SER A 123 11.34 6.60 0.46
C SER A 123 10.63 7.80 1.10
N VAL A 124 9.43 8.15 0.63
CA VAL A 124 8.67 9.29 1.14
C VAL A 124 7.47 8.89 1.99
N GLY A 125 7.16 7.60 2.05
CA GLY A 125 6.03 7.09 2.84
C GLY A 125 4.69 7.20 2.14
N TRP A 126 3.63 7.18 2.93
CA TRP A 126 2.25 7.21 2.44
C TRP A 126 1.44 8.25 3.18
N ILE A 127 0.39 8.75 2.52
CA ILE A 127 -0.51 9.75 3.08
C ILE A 127 -1.10 9.28 4.41
N GLY A 128 -1.07 10.16 5.42
CA GLY A 128 -1.57 9.87 6.77
C GLY A 128 -0.64 9.07 7.66
N ALA A 129 0.41 8.46 7.13
CA ALA A 129 1.39 7.72 7.90
C ALA A 129 2.45 8.68 8.46
N LYS A 130 2.65 8.68 9.76
CA LYS A 130 3.62 9.56 10.43
C LYS A 130 4.62 8.80 11.26
#